data_92d1b9aa72a2227b016d1f59491d32fe
#
_entry.id   92d1b9aa72a2227b016d1f59491d32fe
#
_cell.length_a   1.000
_cell.length_b   1.000
_cell.length_c   1.000
_cell.angle_alpha   90.00
_cell.angle_beta   90.00
_cell.angle_gamma   90.00
#
_symmetry.space_group_name_H-M   'P 1'
#
loop_
_entity.id
_entity.type
_entity.pdbx_description
1 polymer ?
#
loop_
_entity_poly.entity_id
_entity_poly.type
_entity_poly.pdbx_seq_one_letter_code
_entity_poly.pdbx_strand_id
1 'polypeptide(L)'
;MTTPGHGRYGEAVFRPEQAGEDDRIDLGALAYDDMTMDRLRALGAGPGWNCLDVGAGTGTIARRLLEEAGVANVLAVDRDTRFLQARPLPGLAVLEADVSAPGFDPGRRFQLVHARFVLMHLRSWRSLISGLGGLLAEDGVLVLSDAIDLTTGTAAPSPYTRVMQAMWQGLRDTIGTDISWVADYPRHLREAGLGSVAAEVRVPPLLPGSPISLFWARTWDRARESIVATGLVDDATVDEAIGYLGSPDCAVLSPGMITAWGRRPAPG
;
A
#
# COMPACT_ATOMS: atom_id res chain seq x y z
N MET A 1 -8.33 -6.43 31.93
CA MET A 1 -8.29 -5.16 31.19
C MET A 1 -8.40 -5.51 29.71
N THR A 2 -9.55 -5.36 29.12
CA THR A 2 -9.77 -5.53 27.67
C THR A 2 -9.07 -4.38 26.97
N THR A 3 -8.06 -4.70 26.17
CA THR A 3 -7.39 -3.74 25.29
C THR A 3 -8.46 -3.11 24.38
N PRO A 4 -8.55 -1.77 24.27
CA PRO A 4 -9.48 -1.14 23.34
C PRO A 4 -9.23 -1.72 21.95
N GLY A 5 -10.28 -2.26 21.31
CA GLY A 5 -10.17 -2.75 19.94
C GLY A 5 -9.75 -1.59 19.05
N HIS A 6 -8.60 -1.70 18.41
CA HIS A 6 -8.19 -0.74 17.40
C HIS A 6 -9.19 -0.87 16.24
N GLY A 7 -9.64 0.26 15.71
CA GLY A 7 -10.37 0.30 14.44
C GLY A 7 -9.51 -0.31 13.32
N ARG A 8 -10.12 -0.52 12.17
CA ARG A 8 -9.39 -0.98 10.98
C ARG A 8 -9.25 0.17 9.98
N TYR A 9 -8.28 0.07 9.09
CA TYR A 9 -8.21 0.91 7.89
C TYR A 9 -9.57 0.87 7.16
N GLY A 10 -10.07 2.01 6.74
CA GLY A 10 -11.38 2.11 6.09
C GLY A 10 -12.58 2.14 7.05
N GLU A 11 -12.40 1.93 8.35
CA GLU A 11 -13.47 1.98 9.36
C GLU A 11 -13.34 3.21 10.26
N ALA A 12 -12.21 3.36 10.92
CA ALA A 12 -11.94 4.48 11.83
C ALA A 12 -11.32 5.69 11.13
N VAL A 13 -10.40 5.42 10.21
CA VAL A 13 -9.71 6.44 9.39
C VAL A 13 -9.79 5.99 7.93
N PHE A 14 -9.78 6.93 6.99
CA PHE A 14 -9.80 6.67 5.53
C PHE A 14 -11.05 5.91 5.07
N ARG A 15 -12.21 6.35 5.54
CA ARG A 15 -13.49 5.69 5.23
C ARG A 15 -13.84 5.88 3.75
N PRO A 16 -14.15 4.80 3.01
CA PRO A 16 -14.50 4.89 1.59
C PRO A 16 -15.73 5.74 1.28
N GLU A 17 -16.63 5.94 2.28
CA GLU A 17 -17.81 6.82 2.14
C GLU A 17 -17.47 8.30 2.18
N GLN A 18 -16.30 8.68 2.67
CA GLN A 18 -15.92 10.09 2.74
C GLN A 18 -15.66 10.63 1.34
N ALA A 19 -16.28 11.76 1.02
CA ALA A 19 -16.08 12.43 -0.26
C ALA A 19 -14.58 12.70 -0.51
N GLY A 20 -14.06 12.32 -1.69
CA GLY A 20 -12.66 12.51 -2.09
C GLY A 20 -11.68 11.49 -1.50
N GLU A 21 -12.14 10.36 -0.94
CA GLU A 21 -11.25 9.28 -0.54
C GLU A 21 -10.65 8.54 -1.76
N ASP A 22 -11.46 8.34 -2.80
CA ASP A 22 -10.99 7.88 -4.11
C ASP A 22 -9.91 8.79 -4.70
N ASP A 23 -10.13 10.11 -4.70
CA ASP A 23 -9.12 11.09 -5.13
C ASP A 23 -7.82 10.99 -4.31
N ARG A 24 -7.90 10.77 -2.99
CA ARG A 24 -6.71 10.60 -2.15
C ARG A 24 -5.95 9.33 -2.53
N ILE A 25 -6.65 8.22 -2.74
CA ILE A 25 -6.05 6.95 -3.18
C ILE A 25 -5.40 7.14 -4.55
N ASP A 26 -6.07 7.80 -5.49
CA ASP A 26 -5.57 8.05 -6.84
C ASP A 26 -4.35 8.99 -6.86
N LEU A 27 -4.21 9.92 -5.92
CA LEU A 27 -2.97 10.69 -5.75
C LEU A 27 -1.77 9.80 -5.39
N GLY A 28 -1.98 8.80 -4.53
CA GLY A 28 -0.98 7.77 -4.25
C GLY A 28 -0.67 6.92 -5.48
N ALA A 29 -1.70 6.58 -6.27
CA ALA A 29 -1.54 5.88 -7.54
C ALA A 29 -0.67 6.70 -8.52
N LEU A 30 -0.98 7.97 -8.73
CA LEU A 30 -0.18 8.85 -9.59
C LEU A 30 1.29 8.95 -9.16
N ALA A 31 1.58 8.80 -7.87
CA ALA A 31 2.95 8.84 -7.38
C ALA A 31 3.74 7.54 -7.60
N TYR A 32 3.06 6.39 -7.63
CA TYR A 32 3.73 5.08 -7.55
C TYR A 32 3.35 4.07 -8.65
N ASP A 33 2.30 4.32 -9.45
CA ASP A 33 1.81 3.34 -10.43
C ASP A 33 2.84 3.02 -11.50
N ASP A 34 3.52 4.04 -12.06
CA ASP A 34 4.48 3.82 -13.15
C ASP A 34 5.62 2.89 -12.70
N MET A 35 6.21 3.17 -11.53
CA MET A 35 7.27 2.31 -11.01
C MET A 35 6.77 0.90 -10.64
N THR A 36 5.54 0.79 -10.13
CA THR A 36 4.93 -0.51 -9.86
C THR A 36 4.78 -1.29 -11.16
N MET A 37 4.20 -0.69 -12.20
CA MET A 37 4.03 -1.34 -13.50
C MET A 37 5.36 -1.71 -14.17
N ASP A 38 6.37 -0.84 -14.08
CA ASP A 38 7.71 -1.15 -14.59
C ASP A 38 8.31 -2.37 -13.90
N ARG A 39 8.15 -2.47 -12.57
CA ARG A 39 8.60 -3.65 -11.82
C ARG A 39 7.81 -4.89 -12.20
N LEU A 40 6.49 -4.83 -12.27
CA LEU A 40 5.65 -5.97 -12.62
C LEU A 40 5.99 -6.49 -14.04
N ARG A 41 6.19 -5.60 -15.02
CA ARG A 41 6.65 -5.98 -16.37
C ARG A 41 8.05 -6.59 -16.36
N ALA A 42 8.98 -6.03 -15.60
CA ALA A 42 10.34 -6.58 -15.47
C ALA A 42 10.36 -7.98 -14.84
N LEU A 43 9.33 -8.31 -14.04
CA LEU A 43 9.13 -9.64 -13.46
C LEU A 43 8.41 -10.61 -14.40
N GLY A 44 7.94 -10.13 -15.56
CA GLY A 44 7.35 -10.95 -16.63
C GLY A 44 5.82 -10.82 -16.74
N ALA A 45 5.18 -9.89 -15.99
CA ALA A 45 3.74 -9.69 -16.14
C ALA A 45 3.39 -9.35 -17.59
N GLY A 46 2.55 -10.19 -18.22
CA GLY A 46 2.25 -10.09 -19.64
C GLY A 46 1.20 -11.09 -20.11
N PRO A 47 1.08 -11.28 -21.43
CA PRO A 47 0.06 -12.13 -22.02
C PRO A 47 -0.01 -13.52 -21.41
N GLY A 48 -1.24 -14.00 -21.19
CA GLY A 48 -1.50 -15.33 -20.62
C GLY A 48 -1.45 -15.41 -19.08
N TRP A 49 -0.97 -14.37 -18.38
CA TRP A 49 -0.94 -14.38 -16.92
C TRP A 49 -2.33 -14.14 -16.33
N ASN A 50 -2.61 -14.90 -15.25
CA ASN A 50 -3.70 -14.61 -14.32
C ASN A 50 -3.09 -13.96 -13.09
N CYS A 51 -3.59 -12.80 -12.73
CA CYS A 51 -3.07 -11.96 -11.66
C CYS A 51 -4.08 -11.85 -10.51
N LEU A 52 -3.58 -11.75 -9.30
CA LEU A 52 -4.35 -11.38 -8.10
C LEU A 52 -3.82 -10.02 -7.61
N ASP A 53 -4.70 -9.04 -7.50
CA ASP A 53 -4.42 -7.73 -6.92
C ASP A 53 -5.14 -7.62 -5.58
N VAL A 54 -4.38 -7.63 -4.49
CA VAL A 54 -4.86 -7.68 -3.11
C VAL A 54 -4.91 -6.27 -2.54
N GLY A 55 -6.07 -5.88 -1.97
CA GLY A 55 -6.30 -4.51 -1.52
C GLY A 55 -6.28 -3.53 -2.68
N ALA A 56 -7.02 -3.86 -3.74
CA ALA A 56 -6.93 -3.19 -5.04
C ALA A 56 -7.41 -1.73 -5.02
N GLY A 57 -8.13 -1.28 -3.98
CA GLY A 57 -8.60 0.09 -3.83
C GLY A 57 -9.42 0.58 -5.00
N THR A 58 -8.96 1.60 -5.74
CA THR A 58 -9.61 2.13 -6.95
C THR A 58 -9.34 1.27 -8.20
N GLY A 59 -8.44 0.28 -8.11
CA GLY A 59 -8.14 -0.69 -9.17
C GLY A 59 -7.18 -0.19 -10.24
N THR A 60 -6.37 0.83 -9.97
CA THR A 60 -5.45 1.40 -10.98
C THR A 60 -4.45 0.36 -11.49
N ILE A 61 -3.83 -0.41 -10.61
CA ILE A 61 -2.87 -1.46 -11.01
C ILE A 61 -3.59 -2.61 -11.74
N ALA A 62 -4.72 -3.07 -11.22
CA ALA A 62 -5.50 -4.14 -11.86
C ALA A 62 -5.86 -3.78 -13.32
N ARG A 63 -6.27 -2.53 -13.58
CA ARG A 63 -6.60 -2.04 -14.93
C ARG A 63 -5.37 -1.94 -15.80
N ARG A 64 -4.28 -1.35 -15.30
CA ARG A 64 -3.03 -1.20 -16.04
C ARG A 64 -2.40 -2.55 -16.40
N LEU A 65 -2.55 -3.57 -15.54
CA LEU A 65 -2.14 -4.94 -15.88
C LEU A 65 -2.88 -5.46 -17.11
N LEU A 66 -4.19 -5.24 -17.20
CA LEU A 66 -4.99 -5.65 -18.36
C LEU A 66 -4.68 -4.83 -19.62
N GLU A 67 -4.69 -3.51 -19.49
CA GLU A 67 -4.63 -2.57 -20.62
C GLU A 67 -3.21 -2.38 -21.17
N GLU A 68 -2.19 -2.34 -20.27
CA GLU A 68 -0.82 -2.02 -20.66
C GLU A 68 0.12 -3.22 -20.67
N ALA A 69 -0.04 -4.18 -19.75
CA ALA A 69 0.76 -5.40 -19.75
C ALA A 69 0.08 -6.54 -20.54
N GLY A 70 -1.21 -6.42 -20.85
CA GLY A 70 -1.94 -7.39 -21.66
C GLY A 70 -2.14 -8.75 -20.96
N VAL A 71 -2.21 -8.76 -19.63
CA VAL A 71 -2.45 -10.01 -18.88
C VAL A 71 -3.84 -10.57 -19.22
N ALA A 72 -4.03 -11.88 -19.09
CA ALA A 72 -5.28 -12.53 -19.49
C ALA A 72 -6.44 -12.17 -18.55
N ASN A 73 -6.20 -12.19 -17.24
CA ASN A 73 -7.22 -11.89 -16.24
C ASN A 73 -6.60 -11.29 -14.99
N VAL A 74 -7.36 -10.42 -14.32
CA VAL A 74 -7.05 -9.93 -12.97
C VAL A 74 -8.22 -10.22 -12.04
N LEU A 75 -7.97 -10.82 -10.89
CA LEU A 75 -8.88 -10.83 -9.76
C LEU A 75 -8.45 -9.70 -8.83
N ALA A 76 -9.26 -8.65 -8.74
CA ALA A 76 -9.08 -7.58 -7.78
C ALA A 76 -9.87 -7.90 -6.51
N VAL A 77 -9.19 -7.95 -5.38
CA VAL A 77 -9.81 -8.25 -4.08
C VAL A 77 -9.65 -7.05 -3.17
N ASP A 78 -10.75 -6.62 -2.57
CA ASP A 78 -10.77 -5.59 -1.53
C ASP A 78 -11.87 -5.89 -0.52
N ARG A 79 -11.80 -5.29 0.66
CA ARG A 79 -12.86 -5.35 1.67
C ARG A 79 -14.05 -4.47 1.31
N ASP A 80 -13.81 -3.42 0.53
CA ASP A 80 -14.82 -2.54 -0.03
C ASP A 80 -14.58 -2.38 -1.54
N THR A 81 -15.48 -2.89 -2.32
CA THR A 81 -15.33 -2.98 -3.78
C THR A 81 -16.06 -1.89 -4.55
N ARG A 82 -16.62 -0.87 -3.86
CA ARG A 82 -17.42 0.19 -4.50
C ARG A 82 -16.70 0.90 -5.63
N PHE A 83 -15.41 1.22 -5.47
CA PHE A 83 -14.62 1.89 -6.50
C PHE A 83 -14.29 0.96 -7.68
N LEU A 84 -14.05 -0.32 -7.39
CA LEU A 84 -13.80 -1.34 -8.42
C LEU A 84 -15.03 -1.60 -9.27
N GLN A 85 -16.20 -1.76 -8.63
CA GLN A 85 -17.48 -2.04 -9.30
C GLN A 85 -17.97 -0.86 -10.14
N ALA A 86 -17.60 0.37 -9.78
CA ALA A 86 -17.99 1.56 -10.53
C ALA A 86 -17.44 1.60 -11.97
N ARG A 87 -16.38 0.86 -12.27
CA ARG A 87 -15.68 0.88 -13.57
C ARG A 87 -15.38 -0.54 -14.06
N PRO A 88 -16.36 -1.30 -14.55
CA PRO A 88 -16.12 -2.66 -15.06
C PRO A 88 -15.17 -2.64 -16.27
N LEU A 89 -14.35 -3.69 -16.40
CA LEU A 89 -13.42 -3.87 -17.51
C LEU A 89 -13.37 -5.36 -17.89
N PRO A 90 -13.37 -5.72 -19.19
CA PRO A 90 -13.18 -7.10 -19.61
C PRO A 90 -11.87 -7.69 -19.06
N GLY A 91 -11.93 -8.90 -18.50
CA GLY A 91 -10.79 -9.54 -17.84
C GLY A 91 -10.60 -9.17 -16.37
N LEU A 92 -11.31 -8.16 -15.86
CA LEU A 92 -11.32 -7.79 -14.45
C LEU A 92 -12.46 -8.49 -13.72
N ALA A 93 -12.13 -9.37 -12.79
CA ALA A 93 -13.07 -9.90 -11.81
C ALA A 93 -12.87 -9.18 -10.46
N VAL A 94 -13.96 -8.90 -9.76
CA VAL A 94 -13.94 -8.21 -8.47
C VAL A 94 -14.48 -9.15 -7.41
N LEU A 95 -13.78 -9.27 -6.30
CA LEU A 95 -14.17 -10.06 -5.14
C LEU A 95 -14.11 -9.21 -3.88
N GLU A 96 -15.25 -9.03 -3.22
CA GLU A 96 -15.30 -8.42 -1.90
C GLU A 96 -14.96 -9.47 -0.85
N ALA A 97 -13.79 -9.33 -0.23
CA ALA A 97 -13.32 -10.25 0.80
C ALA A 97 -12.26 -9.62 1.71
N ASP A 98 -12.20 -10.11 2.94
CA ASP A 98 -11.09 -9.86 3.86
C ASP A 98 -9.99 -10.91 3.63
N VAL A 99 -8.89 -10.51 2.98
CA VAL A 99 -7.76 -11.42 2.69
C VAL A 99 -7.04 -11.89 3.95
N SER A 100 -7.24 -11.20 5.09
CA SER A 100 -6.69 -11.59 6.38
C SER A 100 -7.55 -12.64 7.10
N ALA A 101 -8.72 -12.97 6.56
CA ALA A 101 -9.59 -14.01 7.11
C ALA A 101 -8.91 -15.38 7.01
N PRO A 102 -9.02 -16.22 8.06
CA PRO A 102 -8.46 -17.57 8.03
C PRO A 102 -9.01 -18.39 6.85
N GLY A 103 -8.13 -19.00 6.08
CA GLY A 103 -8.53 -19.86 4.96
C GLY A 103 -8.94 -19.11 3.69
N PHE A 104 -8.60 -17.81 3.54
CA PHE A 104 -8.80 -17.12 2.29
C PHE A 104 -8.13 -17.89 1.13
N ASP A 105 -8.93 -18.43 0.22
CA ASP A 105 -8.50 -19.07 -1.03
C ASP A 105 -9.55 -18.79 -2.13
N PRO A 106 -9.18 -18.06 -3.18
CA PRO A 106 -10.08 -17.79 -4.30
C PRO A 106 -10.25 -18.99 -5.26
N GLY A 107 -9.79 -20.18 -4.87
CA GLY A 107 -9.99 -21.44 -5.61
C GLY A 107 -9.13 -21.60 -6.87
N ARG A 108 -8.13 -20.73 -7.09
CA ARG A 108 -7.23 -20.78 -8.25
C ARG A 108 -5.84 -20.28 -7.91
N ARG A 109 -4.88 -20.49 -8.82
CA ARG A 109 -3.49 -20.07 -8.66
C ARG A 109 -3.14 -19.01 -9.70
N PHE A 110 -2.15 -18.16 -9.37
CA PHE A 110 -1.83 -16.95 -10.11
C PHE A 110 -0.35 -16.90 -10.47
N GLN A 111 -0.03 -16.39 -11.66
CA GLN A 111 1.35 -16.09 -12.05
C GLN A 111 1.88 -14.86 -11.31
N LEU A 112 1.00 -13.92 -10.96
CA LEU A 112 1.31 -12.75 -10.14
C LEU A 112 0.31 -12.65 -8.98
N VAL A 113 0.83 -12.52 -7.77
CA VAL A 113 0.08 -12.02 -6.61
C VAL A 113 0.73 -10.70 -6.20
N HIS A 114 -0.04 -9.63 -6.23
CA HIS A 114 0.42 -8.27 -5.91
C HIS A 114 -0.39 -7.72 -4.74
N ALA A 115 0.29 -6.99 -3.84
CA ALA A 115 -0.34 -6.20 -2.80
C ALA A 115 0.46 -4.92 -2.58
N ARG A 116 -0.24 -3.77 -2.51
CA ARG A 116 0.40 -2.47 -2.29
C ARG A 116 -0.34 -1.66 -1.25
N PHE A 117 0.40 -1.20 -0.22
CA PHE A 117 -0.12 -0.44 0.93
C PHE A 117 -1.23 -1.19 1.68
N VAL A 118 -1.02 -2.51 1.87
CA VAL A 118 -1.99 -3.40 2.52
C VAL A 118 -1.45 -4.01 3.79
N LEU A 119 -0.29 -4.69 3.71
CA LEU A 119 0.17 -5.52 4.80
C LEU A 119 0.59 -4.71 6.03
N MET A 120 1.06 -3.48 5.84
CA MET A 120 1.38 -2.56 6.93
C MET A 120 0.17 -2.23 7.82
N HIS A 121 -1.06 -2.46 7.35
CA HIS A 121 -2.30 -2.24 8.10
C HIS A 121 -2.83 -3.51 8.79
N LEU A 122 -2.16 -4.67 8.61
CA LEU A 122 -2.66 -5.96 9.07
C LEU A 122 -1.75 -6.57 10.13
N ARG A 123 -2.31 -6.90 11.30
CA ARG A 123 -1.56 -7.58 12.37
C ARG A 123 -1.14 -8.99 12.00
N SER A 124 -1.93 -9.65 11.15
CA SER A 124 -1.70 -11.01 10.66
C SER A 124 -0.78 -11.08 9.44
N TRP A 125 -0.02 -10.02 9.14
CA TRP A 125 0.79 -9.91 7.93
C TRP A 125 1.74 -11.10 7.69
N ARG A 126 2.33 -11.71 8.77
CA ARG A 126 3.21 -12.88 8.62
C ARG A 126 2.50 -14.09 8.03
N SER A 127 1.34 -14.45 8.58
CA SER A 127 0.54 -15.55 8.05
C SER A 127 -0.02 -15.23 6.66
N LEU A 128 -0.32 -13.96 6.41
CA LEU A 128 -0.80 -13.51 5.10
C LEU A 128 0.29 -13.66 4.02
N ILE A 129 1.55 -13.30 4.29
CA ILE A 129 2.65 -13.50 3.34
C ILE A 129 2.73 -14.99 2.92
N SER A 130 2.68 -15.91 3.88
CA SER A 130 2.70 -17.35 3.59
C SER A 130 1.45 -17.79 2.82
N GLY A 131 0.27 -17.28 3.20
CA GLY A 131 -0.99 -17.56 2.50
C GLY A 131 -0.95 -17.10 1.05
N LEU A 132 -0.52 -15.85 0.80
CA LEU A 132 -0.39 -15.30 -0.55
C LEU A 132 0.65 -16.06 -1.38
N GLY A 133 1.77 -16.47 -0.78
CA GLY A 133 2.74 -17.35 -1.42
C GLY A 133 2.15 -18.68 -1.85
N GLY A 134 1.22 -19.25 -1.06
CA GLY A 134 0.47 -20.45 -1.38
C GLY A 134 -0.49 -20.33 -2.57
N LEU A 135 -0.89 -19.09 -2.93
CA LEU A 135 -1.75 -18.81 -4.09
C LEU A 135 -0.98 -18.72 -5.42
N LEU A 136 0.35 -18.76 -5.40
CA LEU A 136 1.15 -18.69 -6.61
C LEU A 136 1.03 -19.99 -7.44
N ALA A 137 0.95 -19.84 -8.74
CA ALA A 137 1.22 -20.91 -9.70
C ALA A 137 2.71 -21.31 -9.65
N GLU A 138 3.10 -22.36 -10.35
CA GLU A 138 4.52 -22.68 -10.56
C GLU A 138 5.24 -21.50 -11.21
N ASP A 139 6.45 -21.19 -10.76
CA ASP A 139 7.24 -20.03 -11.17
C ASP A 139 6.55 -18.65 -10.97
N GLY A 140 5.38 -18.64 -10.33
CA GLY A 140 4.66 -17.42 -10.02
C GLY A 140 5.44 -16.51 -9.07
N VAL A 141 5.12 -15.22 -9.08
CA VAL A 141 5.79 -14.20 -8.30
C VAL A 141 4.83 -13.51 -7.33
N LEU A 142 5.24 -13.39 -6.07
CA LEU A 142 4.60 -12.53 -5.08
C LEU A 142 5.33 -11.20 -5.04
N VAL A 143 4.60 -10.09 -5.17
CA VAL A 143 5.12 -8.73 -5.10
C VAL A 143 4.40 -7.97 -4.00
N LEU A 144 5.14 -7.51 -3.01
CA LEU A 144 4.62 -6.77 -1.86
C LEU A 144 5.24 -5.38 -1.82
N SER A 145 4.41 -4.36 -1.69
CA SER A 145 4.86 -2.97 -1.60
C SER A 145 4.16 -2.26 -0.46
N ASP A 146 4.93 -1.68 0.46
CA ASP A 146 4.39 -0.88 1.56
C ASP A 146 5.25 0.36 1.84
N ALA A 147 4.72 1.28 2.63
CA ALA A 147 5.44 2.49 3.00
C ALA A 147 6.68 2.15 3.84
N ILE A 148 7.77 2.85 3.58
CA ILE A 148 8.99 2.82 4.37
C ILE A 148 9.45 4.26 4.65
N ASP A 149 9.72 4.59 5.89
CA ASP A 149 10.19 5.92 6.26
C ASP A 149 11.67 5.89 6.64
N LEU A 150 12.51 6.24 5.68
CA LEU A 150 13.97 6.33 5.83
C LEU A 150 14.45 7.77 6.02
N THR A 151 13.57 8.75 5.92
CA THR A 151 13.92 10.17 5.80
C THR A 151 13.52 10.99 7.00
N THR A 152 12.34 10.77 7.57
CA THR A 152 11.80 11.62 8.64
C THR A 152 12.66 11.61 9.90
N GLY A 153 13.19 10.44 10.30
CA GLY A 153 14.01 10.30 11.50
C GLY A 153 15.42 10.91 11.39
N THR A 154 15.88 11.20 10.18
CA THR A 154 17.22 11.77 9.90
C THR A 154 17.18 13.22 9.44
N ALA A 155 15.99 13.74 9.09
CA ALA A 155 15.80 15.13 8.68
C ALA A 155 15.86 16.09 9.87
N ALA A 156 16.20 17.35 9.60
CA ALA A 156 16.13 18.40 10.60
C ALA A 156 14.70 18.57 11.13
N PRO A 157 14.52 18.82 12.44
CA PRO A 157 13.20 19.05 13.01
C PRO A 157 12.46 20.19 12.31
N SER A 158 11.23 19.93 11.88
CA SER A 158 10.35 20.89 11.19
C SER A 158 8.88 20.52 11.47
N PRO A 159 7.91 21.38 11.18
CA PRO A 159 6.50 20.99 11.24
C PRO A 159 6.21 19.72 10.44
N TYR A 160 6.78 19.62 9.22
CA TYR A 160 6.68 18.43 8.37
C TYR A 160 7.12 17.14 9.09
N THR A 161 8.34 17.12 9.64
CA THR A 161 8.89 15.91 10.29
C THR A 161 8.11 15.55 11.55
N ARG A 162 7.66 16.52 12.33
CA ARG A 162 6.85 16.30 13.55
C ARG A 162 5.48 15.70 13.18
N VAL A 163 4.79 16.25 12.17
CA VAL A 163 3.50 15.74 11.74
C VAL A 163 3.63 14.35 11.14
N MET A 164 4.67 14.08 10.35
CA MET A 164 4.91 12.73 9.80
C MET A 164 5.12 11.69 10.92
N GLN A 165 5.91 12.01 11.94
CA GLN A 165 6.11 11.13 13.11
C GLN A 165 4.81 10.93 13.89
N ALA A 166 4.07 12.01 14.15
CA ALA A 166 2.78 11.95 14.84
C ALA A 166 1.75 11.13 14.04
N MET A 167 1.75 11.24 12.71
CA MET A 167 0.88 10.45 11.84
C MET A 167 1.17 8.94 11.97
N TRP A 168 2.45 8.54 11.88
CA TRP A 168 2.77 7.11 12.03
C TRP A 168 2.38 6.59 13.41
N GLN A 169 2.59 7.38 14.46
CA GLN A 169 2.15 7.03 15.81
C GLN A 169 0.61 6.95 15.90
N GLY A 170 -0.09 7.98 15.43
CA GLY A 170 -1.55 8.05 15.48
C GLY A 170 -2.22 6.91 14.70
N LEU A 171 -1.73 6.59 13.50
CA LEU A 171 -2.24 5.47 12.72
C LEU A 171 -1.96 4.10 13.38
N ARG A 172 -0.81 3.95 14.05
CA ARG A 172 -0.51 2.75 14.84
C ARG A 172 -1.50 2.59 15.98
N ASP A 173 -1.76 3.66 16.72
CA ASP A 173 -2.63 3.64 17.89
C ASP A 173 -4.10 3.49 17.53
N THR A 174 -4.52 4.01 16.36
CA THR A 174 -5.93 4.01 15.94
C THR A 174 -6.31 2.78 15.13
N ILE A 175 -5.53 2.41 14.12
CA ILE A 175 -5.85 1.36 13.16
C ILE A 175 -4.80 0.25 13.07
N GLY A 176 -3.74 0.32 13.88
CA GLY A 176 -2.71 -0.71 13.95
C GLY A 176 -1.72 -0.71 12.78
N THR A 177 -1.63 0.39 12.01
CA THR A 177 -0.64 0.54 10.94
C THR A 177 0.77 0.48 11.52
N ASP A 178 1.60 -0.43 11.02
CA ASP A 178 2.98 -0.57 11.45
C ASP A 178 3.92 -0.77 10.25
N ILE A 179 4.79 0.21 10.04
CA ILE A 179 5.80 0.17 8.97
C ILE A 179 7.18 -0.26 9.47
N SER A 180 7.35 -0.52 10.77
CA SER A 180 8.66 -0.78 11.37
C SER A 180 9.32 -2.09 10.88
N TRP A 181 8.53 -3.02 10.40
CA TRP A 181 8.96 -4.34 9.94
C TRP A 181 9.08 -4.48 8.42
N VAL A 182 8.57 -3.52 7.63
CA VAL A 182 8.52 -3.65 6.16
C VAL A 182 9.89 -3.73 5.50
N ALA A 183 10.92 -3.15 6.13
CA ALA A 183 12.31 -3.28 5.66
C ALA A 183 12.81 -4.73 5.63
N ASP A 184 12.20 -5.61 6.42
CA ASP A 184 12.51 -7.03 6.51
C ASP A 184 11.75 -7.90 5.49
N TYR A 185 10.99 -7.31 4.56
CA TYR A 185 10.27 -8.07 3.53
C TYR A 185 11.12 -9.15 2.85
N PRO A 186 12.38 -8.91 2.43
CA PRO A 186 13.19 -9.96 1.82
C PRO A 186 13.39 -11.18 2.72
N ARG A 187 13.53 -10.97 4.03
CA ARG A 187 13.64 -12.06 5.00
C ARG A 187 12.31 -12.82 5.11
N HIS A 188 11.19 -12.11 5.23
CA HIS A 188 9.87 -12.73 5.38
C HIS A 188 9.43 -13.51 4.13
N LEU A 189 9.79 -13.05 2.93
CA LEU A 189 9.54 -13.79 1.70
C LEU A 189 10.33 -15.11 1.66
N ARG A 190 11.59 -15.12 2.13
CA ARG A 190 12.38 -16.35 2.26
C ARG A 190 11.82 -17.29 3.31
N GLU A 191 11.41 -16.77 4.47
CA GLU A 191 10.74 -17.54 5.54
C GLU A 191 9.44 -18.18 5.04
N ALA A 192 8.74 -17.53 4.10
CA ALA A 192 7.56 -18.08 3.42
C ALA A 192 7.89 -19.10 2.31
N GLY A 193 9.16 -19.47 2.12
CA GLY A 193 9.59 -20.49 1.16
C GLY A 193 9.78 -19.98 -0.27
N LEU A 194 9.83 -18.67 -0.48
CA LEU A 194 10.04 -18.10 -1.81
C LEU A 194 11.54 -17.97 -2.13
N GLY A 195 11.88 -18.23 -3.38
CA GLY A 195 13.21 -18.08 -3.95
C GLY A 195 13.34 -16.79 -4.79
N SER A 196 14.54 -16.54 -5.32
CA SER A 196 14.85 -15.36 -6.16
C SER A 196 14.37 -14.05 -5.54
N VAL A 197 14.54 -13.94 -4.22
CA VAL A 197 14.05 -12.79 -3.46
C VAL A 197 14.93 -11.58 -3.69
N ALA A 198 14.29 -10.45 -4.01
CA ALA A 198 14.95 -9.15 -4.07
C ALA A 198 13.98 -8.03 -3.64
N ALA A 199 14.51 -6.83 -3.48
CA ALA A 199 13.72 -5.65 -3.14
C ALA A 199 14.38 -4.38 -3.70
N GLU A 200 13.57 -3.35 -3.83
CA GLU A 200 13.99 -1.98 -4.14
C GLU A 200 13.21 -0.98 -3.30
N VAL A 201 13.76 0.21 -3.15
CA VAL A 201 13.10 1.32 -2.45
C VAL A 201 13.06 2.54 -3.36
N ARG A 202 11.89 3.14 -3.48
CA ARG A 202 11.70 4.42 -4.15
C ARG A 202 11.34 5.49 -3.13
N VAL A 203 12.10 6.57 -3.13
CA VAL A 203 11.89 7.74 -2.27
C VAL A 203 11.64 8.95 -3.17
N PRO A 204 10.38 9.38 -3.36
CA PRO A 204 10.08 10.54 -4.22
C PRO A 204 10.41 11.86 -3.50
N PRO A 205 10.82 12.90 -4.23
CA PRO A 205 10.89 14.25 -3.67
C PRO A 205 9.47 14.81 -3.46
N LEU A 206 9.29 15.55 -2.37
CA LEU A 206 8.12 16.39 -2.17
C LEU A 206 8.38 17.72 -2.86
N LEU A 207 7.57 18.01 -3.86
CA LEU A 207 7.59 19.27 -4.61
C LEU A 207 6.20 19.89 -4.56
N PRO A 208 6.08 21.21 -4.53
CA PRO A 208 4.79 21.89 -4.51
C PRO A 208 3.85 21.39 -5.62
N GLY A 209 2.64 21.00 -5.25
CA GLY A 209 1.64 20.51 -6.19
C GLY A 209 1.89 19.14 -6.80
N SER A 210 2.98 18.45 -6.44
CA SER A 210 3.19 17.08 -6.90
C SER A 210 2.15 16.12 -6.31
N PRO A 211 1.80 15.03 -7.03
CA PRO A 211 0.84 14.05 -6.52
C PRO A 211 1.16 13.54 -5.12
N ILE A 212 2.44 13.29 -4.83
CA ILE A 212 2.85 12.78 -3.50
C ILE A 212 2.70 13.85 -2.40
N SER A 213 2.97 15.13 -2.69
CA SER A 213 2.76 16.20 -1.72
C SER A 213 1.27 16.39 -1.42
N LEU A 214 0.42 16.35 -2.45
CA LEU A 214 -1.03 16.40 -2.30
C LEU A 214 -1.59 15.18 -1.56
N PHE A 215 -1.04 13.99 -1.85
CA PHE A 215 -1.40 12.75 -1.13
C PHE A 215 -1.16 12.88 0.37
N TRP A 216 0.02 13.37 0.79
CA TRP A 216 0.34 13.54 2.21
C TRP A 216 -0.51 14.63 2.84
N ALA A 217 -0.72 15.77 2.18
CA ALA A 217 -1.59 16.83 2.68
C ALA A 217 -3.01 16.31 2.97
N ARG A 218 -3.61 15.58 2.02
CA ARG A 218 -4.94 14.97 2.21
C ARG A 218 -4.93 13.85 3.25
N THR A 219 -3.86 13.07 3.32
CA THR A 219 -3.71 12.00 4.32
C THR A 219 -3.67 12.57 5.72
N TRP A 220 -2.91 13.66 5.94
CA TRP A 220 -2.84 14.31 7.24
C TRP A 220 -4.17 14.97 7.63
N ASP A 221 -4.83 15.61 6.69
CA ASP A 221 -6.16 16.19 6.96
C ASP A 221 -7.17 15.11 7.38
N ARG A 222 -7.18 13.95 6.69
CA ARG A 222 -8.04 12.80 7.05
C ARG A 222 -7.68 12.16 8.39
N ALA A 223 -6.40 12.08 8.71
CA ALA A 223 -5.90 11.46 9.94
C ALA A 223 -5.73 12.47 11.08
N ARG A 224 -6.15 13.73 10.91
CA ARG A 224 -5.91 14.86 11.83
C ARG A 224 -6.25 14.53 13.28
N GLU A 225 -7.43 13.98 13.52
CA GLU A 225 -7.85 13.58 14.86
C GLU A 225 -6.87 12.59 15.48
N SER A 226 -6.45 11.56 14.75
CA SER A 226 -5.47 10.57 15.20
C SER A 226 -4.08 11.18 15.42
N ILE A 227 -3.68 12.13 14.58
CA ILE A 227 -2.39 12.84 14.67
C ILE A 227 -2.35 13.70 15.93
N VAL A 228 -3.36 14.52 16.15
CA VAL A 228 -3.43 15.43 17.32
C VAL A 228 -3.62 14.66 18.62
N ALA A 229 -4.37 13.55 18.59
CA ALA A 229 -4.56 12.67 19.75
C ALA A 229 -3.27 12.06 20.30
N THR A 230 -2.18 12.03 19.51
CA THR A 230 -0.85 11.61 19.99
C THR A 230 -0.25 12.56 21.04
N GLY A 231 -0.69 13.83 21.07
CA GLY A 231 -0.09 14.88 21.89
C GLY A 231 1.29 15.36 21.41
N LEU A 232 1.80 14.85 20.30
CA LEU A 232 3.11 15.25 19.75
C LEU A 232 3.01 16.57 18.97
N VAL A 233 1.86 16.89 18.42
CA VAL A 233 1.56 18.09 17.64
C VAL A 233 0.13 18.55 17.94
N ASP A 234 -0.13 19.83 17.67
CA ASP A 234 -1.47 20.43 17.71
C ASP A 234 -2.00 20.69 16.28
N ASP A 235 -3.26 21.12 16.17
CA ASP A 235 -3.90 21.45 14.90
C ASP A 235 -3.14 22.51 14.10
N ALA A 236 -2.62 23.53 14.77
CA ALA A 236 -1.87 24.61 14.11
C ALA A 236 -0.58 24.06 13.47
N THR A 237 0.10 23.12 14.11
CA THR A 237 1.29 22.45 13.56
C THR A 237 0.92 21.59 12.33
N VAL A 238 -0.26 20.94 12.35
CA VAL A 238 -0.75 20.18 11.18
C VAL A 238 -1.04 21.13 10.01
N ASP A 239 -1.68 22.25 10.26
CA ASP A 239 -1.96 23.26 9.22
C ASP A 239 -0.67 23.85 8.62
N GLU A 240 0.31 24.16 9.48
CA GLU A 240 1.63 24.63 9.04
C GLU A 240 2.34 23.60 8.14
N ALA A 241 2.30 22.31 8.53
CA ALA A 241 2.92 21.26 7.75
C ALA A 241 2.20 21.03 6.40
N ILE A 242 0.86 21.09 6.37
CA ILE A 242 0.08 21.01 5.12
C ILE A 242 0.42 22.21 4.22
N GLY A 243 0.47 23.42 4.78
CA GLY A 243 0.87 24.63 4.08
C GLY A 243 2.28 24.52 3.50
N TYR A 244 3.23 23.95 4.25
CA TYR A 244 4.59 23.70 3.78
C TYR A 244 4.64 22.81 2.54
N LEU A 245 3.83 21.74 2.47
CA LEU A 245 3.78 20.87 1.28
C LEU A 245 3.36 21.58 -0.01
N GLY A 246 2.64 22.68 0.11
CA GLY A 246 2.26 23.58 -1.02
C GLY A 246 3.22 24.74 -1.26
N SER A 247 4.18 24.96 -0.37
CA SER A 247 5.10 26.10 -0.44
C SER A 247 6.21 25.86 -1.46
N PRO A 248 6.68 26.94 -2.15
CA PRO A 248 7.90 26.88 -2.97
C PRO A 248 9.16 26.44 -2.21
N ASP A 249 9.17 26.55 -0.89
CA ASP A 249 10.27 26.13 -0.03
C ASP A 249 10.26 24.62 0.25
N CYS A 250 9.21 23.91 -0.16
CA CYS A 250 9.13 22.46 0.01
C CYS A 250 10.10 21.75 -0.95
N ALA A 251 11.19 21.22 -0.39
CA ALA A 251 12.24 20.53 -1.13
C ALA A 251 12.86 19.42 -0.25
N VAL A 252 12.03 18.51 0.24
CA VAL A 252 12.46 17.39 1.09
C VAL A 252 12.06 16.06 0.47
N LEU A 253 12.62 14.96 0.97
CA LEU A 253 12.24 13.62 0.54
C LEU A 253 11.02 13.13 1.33
N SER A 254 10.07 12.51 0.62
CA SER A 254 8.94 11.80 1.20
C SER A 254 9.38 10.54 1.93
N PRO A 255 8.58 9.97 2.85
CA PRO A 255 8.59 8.52 3.03
C PRO A 255 8.51 7.82 1.68
N GLY A 256 9.23 6.72 1.56
CA GLY A 256 9.32 5.96 0.33
C GLY A 256 8.32 4.80 0.27
N MET A 257 8.43 4.03 -0.80
CA MET A 257 7.80 2.73 -0.94
C MET A 257 8.89 1.68 -1.14
N ILE A 258 8.91 0.64 -0.29
CA ILE A 258 9.65 -0.58 -0.54
C ILE A 258 8.79 -1.49 -1.41
N THR A 259 9.39 -2.07 -2.44
CA THR A 259 8.79 -3.15 -3.23
C THR A 259 9.72 -4.36 -3.12
N ALA A 260 9.20 -5.45 -2.58
CA ALA A 260 9.92 -6.71 -2.46
C ALA A 260 9.17 -7.81 -3.21
N TRP A 261 9.93 -8.75 -3.77
CA TRP A 261 9.34 -9.86 -4.50
C TRP A 261 10.09 -11.16 -4.27
N GLY A 262 9.38 -12.28 -4.48
CA GLY A 262 9.94 -13.61 -4.46
C GLY A 262 9.15 -14.54 -5.34
N ARG A 263 9.81 -15.57 -5.89
CA ARG A 263 9.18 -16.56 -6.77
C ARG A 263 8.91 -17.85 -6.03
N ARG A 264 7.80 -18.51 -6.37
CA ARG A 264 7.57 -19.89 -5.96
C ARG A 264 8.60 -20.79 -6.65
N PRO A 265 9.40 -21.57 -5.90
CA PRO A 265 10.31 -22.52 -6.50
C PRO A 265 9.57 -23.55 -7.36
N ALA A 266 10.17 -23.97 -8.47
CA ALA A 266 9.70 -25.15 -9.19
C ALA A 266 9.76 -26.38 -8.27
N PRO A 267 8.82 -27.34 -8.38
CA PRO A 267 8.93 -28.60 -7.68
C PRO A 267 10.24 -29.29 -8.11
N GLY A 268 11.07 -29.66 -7.13
CA GLY A 268 12.34 -30.34 -7.36
C GLY A 268 12.13 -31.77 -7.85
#